data_d00328581acaa6419945fcf728efcbdb
#
_entry.id   d00328581acaa6419945fcf728efcbdb
#
_cell.length_a   1.000
_cell.length_b   1.000
_cell.length_c   1.000
_cell.angle_alpha   90.00
_cell.angle_beta   90.00
_cell.angle_gamma   90.00
#
_symmetry.space_group_name_H-M   'P 1'
#
loop_
_entity.id
_entity.type
_entity.pdbx_description
1 polymer ?
#
loop_
_entity_poly.entity_id
_entity_poly.type
_entity_poly.pdbx_seq_one_letter_code
_entity_poly.pdbx_strand_id
1 'polypeptide(L)'
;MVSIKEVAKHAGVAISTVSKVLNGYPNISEETKKKVQDAIKELNYIPNSIASALSSKQFGRVAVILDPKKQTQAIDQIFMQYLLGALDKAKELNLEALTVFTSMLAGMSAEEITRYFLSQSVAGVIIYGLSREDKVFQKLIDDRQFSCVVIDAPVINERTTCVGIDHEQAQYDVAKKTILGDNCKRVLYIAGKKDGYVTKQRLNGMKRLAQELSLSMLVRPGNFSELAARNITLKYAKNKDVVVCASDLMAIGAMNALIDMDIFRPVCGFDGITLMGYVGKQMNTVKQDFYSISSRAVEEVKRLMDGEAGRQVVMPHSIVKMYYKDIIR
;
A
#
# COMPACT_ATOMS: atom_id res chain seq x y z
N MET A 1 30.98 -22.45 -10.09
CA MET A 1 29.53 -22.42 -10.38
C MET A 1 29.36 -22.79 -11.86
N VAL A 2 28.58 -23.83 -12.15
CA VAL A 2 28.36 -24.30 -13.53
C VAL A 2 27.69 -23.20 -14.35
N SER A 3 28.17 -23.00 -15.57
CA SER A 3 27.67 -21.97 -16.50
C SER A 3 26.76 -22.57 -17.58
N ILE A 4 25.89 -21.75 -18.20
CA ILE A 4 25.05 -22.18 -19.32
C ILE A 4 25.89 -22.74 -20.50
N LYS A 5 27.13 -22.28 -20.64
CA LYS A 5 28.08 -22.80 -21.67
C LYS A 5 28.45 -24.26 -21.39
N GLU A 6 28.65 -24.62 -20.11
CA GLU A 6 28.96 -26.01 -19.74
C GLU A 6 27.78 -26.93 -19.92
N VAL A 7 26.54 -26.46 -19.60
CA VAL A 7 25.30 -27.18 -19.89
C VAL A 7 25.14 -27.42 -21.40
N ALA A 8 25.36 -26.38 -22.21
CA ALA A 8 25.28 -26.48 -23.68
C ALA A 8 26.29 -27.49 -24.25
N LYS A 9 27.52 -27.46 -23.74
CA LYS A 9 28.59 -28.41 -24.12
C LYS A 9 28.23 -29.83 -23.69
N HIS A 10 27.69 -30.03 -22.51
CA HIS A 10 27.30 -31.34 -21.97
C HIS A 10 26.10 -31.94 -22.71
N ALA A 11 25.10 -31.13 -23.03
CA ALA A 11 23.90 -31.51 -23.77
C ALA A 11 24.16 -31.65 -25.30
N GLY A 12 25.33 -31.23 -25.79
CA GLY A 12 25.67 -31.28 -27.23
C GLY A 12 24.83 -30.32 -28.08
N VAL A 13 24.41 -29.16 -27.55
CA VAL A 13 23.56 -28.19 -28.23
C VAL A 13 24.14 -26.77 -28.13
N ALA A 14 23.62 -25.84 -28.94
CA ALA A 14 24.01 -24.45 -28.85
C ALA A 14 23.52 -23.79 -27.54
N ILE A 15 24.23 -22.77 -27.05
CA ILE A 15 23.82 -22.00 -25.85
C ILE A 15 22.42 -21.41 -26.03
N SER A 16 22.10 -20.93 -27.25
CA SER A 16 20.77 -20.41 -27.61
C SER A 16 19.67 -21.46 -27.48
N THR A 17 19.99 -22.74 -27.72
CA THR A 17 19.05 -23.88 -27.59
C THR A 17 18.78 -24.16 -26.10
N VAL A 18 19.82 -24.17 -25.26
CA VAL A 18 19.64 -24.29 -23.80
C VAL A 18 18.77 -23.18 -23.27
N SER A 19 19.04 -21.92 -23.67
CA SER A 19 18.23 -20.76 -23.29
C SER A 19 16.78 -20.90 -23.72
N LYS A 20 16.48 -21.36 -24.93
CA LYS A 20 15.11 -21.59 -25.42
C LYS A 20 14.40 -22.69 -24.65
N VAL A 21 15.08 -23.78 -24.28
CA VAL A 21 14.50 -24.85 -23.44
C VAL A 21 14.16 -24.33 -22.04
N LEU A 22 15.09 -23.60 -21.43
CA LEU A 22 14.86 -22.99 -20.09
C LEU A 22 13.69 -22.00 -20.07
N ASN A 23 13.48 -21.29 -21.17
CA ASN A 23 12.40 -20.30 -21.32
C ASN A 23 11.11 -20.89 -21.92
N GLY A 24 11.00 -22.20 -22.09
CA GLY A 24 9.75 -22.87 -22.49
C GLY A 24 9.30 -22.61 -23.94
N TYR A 25 10.20 -22.26 -24.85
CA TYR A 25 9.84 -22.01 -26.27
C TYR A 25 9.22 -23.25 -26.92
N PRO A 26 8.07 -23.12 -27.63
CA PRO A 26 7.36 -24.27 -28.17
C PRO A 26 8.05 -24.98 -29.32
N ASN A 27 8.98 -24.33 -30.03
CA ASN A 27 9.60 -24.83 -31.25
C ASN A 27 10.89 -25.65 -31.00
N ILE A 28 10.97 -26.39 -29.92
CA ILE A 28 12.11 -27.29 -29.60
C ILE A 28 11.57 -28.71 -29.48
N SER A 29 12.25 -29.65 -30.17
CA SER A 29 11.86 -31.06 -30.12
C SER A 29 11.95 -31.65 -28.73
N GLU A 30 11.07 -32.59 -28.38
CA GLU A 30 11.04 -33.22 -27.03
C GLU A 30 12.36 -33.94 -26.75
N GLU A 31 13.03 -34.51 -27.73
CA GLU A 31 14.36 -35.11 -27.60
C GLU A 31 15.40 -34.08 -27.12
N THR A 32 15.39 -32.89 -27.74
CA THR A 32 16.32 -31.82 -27.39
C THR A 32 16.00 -31.24 -25.97
N LYS A 33 14.73 -31.11 -25.66
CA LYS A 33 14.30 -30.69 -24.31
C LYS A 33 14.83 -31.66 -23.26
N LYS A 34 14.66 -32.96 -23.48
CA LYS A 34 15.13 -34.00 -22.56
C LYS A 34 16.64 -33.96 -22.38
N LYS A 35 17.44 -33.92 -23.47
CA LYS A 35 18.91 -33.81 -23.39
C LYS A 35 19.37 -32.61 -22.54
N VAL A 36 18.75 -31.47 -22.70
CA VAL A 36 19.07 -30.27 -21.93
C VAL A 36 18.66 -30.41 -20.46
N GLN A 37 17.48 -30.98 -20.19
CA GLN A 37 17.03 -31.22 -18.82
C GLN A 37 17.88 -32.21 -18.06
N ASP A 38 18.33 -33.28 -18.72
CA ASP A 38 19.23 -34.27 -18.13
C ASP A 38 20.60 -33.64 -17.82
N ALA A 39 21.16 -32.86 -18.74
CA ALA A 39 22.40 -32.12 -18.54
C ALA A 39 22.30 -31.10 -17.37
N ILE A 40 21.18 -30.41 -17.22
CA ILE A 40 20.90 -29.49 -16.08
C ILE A 40 20.93 -30.25 -14.75
N LYS A 41 20.27 -31.42 -14.68
CA LYS A 41 20.24 -32.27 -13.48
C LYS A 41 21.62 -32.84 -13.15
N GLU A 42 22.32 -33.41 -14.10
CA GLU A 42 23.65 -34.04 -13.93
C GLU A 42 24.70 -33.01 -13.46
N LEU A 43 24.66 -31.80 -14.00
CA LEU A 43 25.59 -30.73 -13.65
C LEU A 43 25.14 -29.92 -12.45
N ASN A 44 23.98 -30.22 -11.87
CA ASN A 44 23.36 -29.45 -10.80
C ASN A 44 23.35 -27.93 -11.13
N TYR A 45 23.02 -27.63 -12.40
CA TYR A 45 23.02 -26.24 -12.90
C TYR A 45 21.80 -25.49 -12.38
N ILE A 46 22.06 -24.40 -11.71
CA ILE A 46 21.02 -23.46 -11.28
C ILE A 46 21.01 -22.30 -12.28
N PRO A 47 19.90 -22.10 -13.03
CA PRO A 47 19.79 -20.95 -13.94
C PRO A 47 20.03 -19.64 -13.20
N ASN A 48 20.95 -18.83 -13.70
CA ASN A 48 21.13 -17.49 -13.16
C ASN A 48 19.94 -16.63 -13.60
N SER A 49 19.04 -16.33 -12.69
CA SER A 49 17.84 -15.53 -12.95
C SER A 49 18.18 -14.14 -13.54
N ILE A 50 19.35 -13.59 -13.21
CA ILE A 50 19.85 -12.32 -13.76
C ILE A 50 20.19 -12.45 -15.25
N ALA A 51 20.86 -13.53 -15.64
CA ALA A 51 21.20 -13.78 -17.07
C ALA A 51 19.95 -14.19 -17.88
N SER A 52 19.00 -14.87 -17.25
CA SER A 52 17.71 -15.23 -17.86
C SER A 52 16.81 -14.00 -18.06
N ALA A 53 16.76 -13.09 -17.12
CA ALA A 53 16.00 -11.82 -17.21
C ALA A 53 16.55 -10.89 -18.31
N LEU A 54 17.86 -10.90 -18.55
CA LEU A 54 18.51 -10.18 -19.65
C LEU A 54 18.20 -10.77 -21.04
N SER A 55 17.86 -12.06 -21.11
CA SER A 55 17.56 -12.76 -22.37
C SER A 55 16.07 -12.95 -22.66
N SER A 56 15.23 -12.92 -21.64
CA SER A 56 13.77 -13.06 -21.76
C SER A 56 13.09 -11.69 -21.58
N LYS A 57 12.54 -11.14 -22.67
CA LYS A 57 11.61 -9.99 -22.63
C LYS A 57 10.28 -10.28 -21.87
N GLN A 58 10.19 -11.37 -21.11
CA GLN A 58 8.92 -11.92 -20.65
C GLN A 58 8.60 -11.75 -19.15
N PHE A 59 9.54 -11.35 -18.30
CA PHE A 59 9.25 -11.15 -16.87
C PHE A 59 9.55 -9.70 -16.49
N GLY A 60 8.49 -8.90 -16.35
CA GLY A 60 8.61 -7.57 -15.79
C GLY A 60 8.88 -7.66 -14.29
N ARG A 61 9.88 -6.93 -13.78
CA ARG A 61 10.08 -6.76 -12.33
C ARG A 61 9.42 -5.48 -11.86
N VAL A 62 8.68 -5.57 -10.75
CA VAL A 62 7.98 -4.45 -10.14
C VAL A 62 8.56 -4.19 -8.75
N ALA A 63 9.00 -2.97 -8.49
CA ALA A 63 9.42 -2.55 -7.15
C ALA A 63 8.19 -2.15 -6.33
N VAL A 64 8.06 -2.73 -5.14
CA VAL A 64 7.02 -2.43 -4.15
C VAL A 64 7.68 -1.62 -3.03
N ILE A 65 7.49 -0.29 -3.05
CA ILE A 65 8.15 0.64 -2.12
C ILE A 65 7.23 0.87 -0.92
N LEU A 66 7.69 0.47 0.25
CA LEU A 66 6.97 0.52 1.51
C LEU A 66 7.76 1.32 2.56
N ASP A 67 7.04 2.09 3.40
CA ASP A 67 7.65 2.87 4.46
C ASP A 67 7.34 2.28 5.85
N PRO A 68 8.27 1.53 6.46
CA PRO A 68 8.09 0.94 7.78
C PRO A 68 8.27 1.94 8.93
N LYS A 69 8.17 3.25 8.67
CA LYS A 69 8.43 4.32 9.66
C LYS A 69 7.47 4.26 10.85
N LYS A 70 7.74 3.49 11.81
CA LYS A 70 7.16 3.32 13.16
C LYS A 70 6.44 1.99 13.32
N GLN A 71 7.11 1.13 14.02
CA GLN A 71 6.62 -0.13 14.57
C GLN A 71 5.44 0.12 15.52
N THR A 72 4.22 -0.01 15.01
CA THR A 72 3.04 -0.22 15.82
C THR A 72 2.27 -1.39 15.21
N GLN A 73 1.77 -2.31 16.03
CA GLN A 73 1.02 -3.49 15.58
C GLN A 73 -0.08 -3.17 14.57
N ALA A 74 -0.68 -1.99 14.68
CA ALA A 74 -1.71 -1.51 13.74
C ALA A 74 -1.16 -1.24 12.34
N ILE A 75 0.03 -0.66 12.23
CA ILE A 75 0.71 -0.38 10.96
C ILE A 75 1.21 -1.68 10.36
N ASP A 76 1.69 -2.63 11.18
CA ASP A 76 2.16 -3.94 10.75
C ASP A 76 1.04 -4.75 10.07
N GLN A 77 -0.19 -4.67 10.59
CA GLN A 77 -1.35 -5.31 9.97
C GLN A 77 -1.63 -4.76 8.56
N ILE A 78 -1.68 -3.44 8.40
CA ILE A 78 -1.94 -2.77 7.11
C ILE A 78 -0.82 -3.12 6.13
N PHE A 79 0.42 -3.01 6.59
CA PHE A 79 1.62 -3.30 5.82
C PHE A 79 1.63 -4.75 5.30
N MET A 80 1.30 -5.72 6.16
CA MET A 80 1.25 -7.13 5.78
C MET A 80 0.18 -7.40 4.73
N GLN A 81 -0.99 -6.78 4.84
CA GLN A 81 -2.05 -6.93 3.84
C GLN A 81 -1.65 -6.33 2.47
N TYR A 82 -1.01 -5.16 2.47
CA TYR A 82 -0.45 -4.58 1.25
C TYR A 82 0.59 -5.51 0.61
N LEU A 83 1.53 -6.01 1.41
CA LEU A 83 2.58 -6.89 0.92
C LEU A 83 2.02 -8.19 0.34
N LEU A 84 1.12 -8.86 1.04
CA LEU A 84 0.47 -10.09 0.57
C LEU A 84 -0.32 -9.85 -0.72
N GLY A 85 -1.14 -8.82 -0.78
CA GLY A 85 -1.90 -8.48 -1.99
C GLY A 85 -1.00 -8.21 -3.20
N ALA A 86 0.13 -7.53 -2.99
CA ALA A 86 1.09 -7.28 -4.05
C ALA A 86 1.79 -8.57 -4.52
N LEU A 87 2.28 -9.40 -3.59
CA LEU A 87 3.02 -10.62 -3.92
C LEU A 87 2.14 -11.67 -4.61
N ASP A 88 0.93 -11.89 -4.10
CA ASP A 88 0.00 -12.86 -4.67
C ASP A 88 -0.40 -12.47 -6.09
N LYS A 89 -0.72 -11.19 -6.33
CA LYS A 89 -1.08 -10.71 -7.66
C LYS A 89 0.12 -10.68 -8.60
N ALA A 90 1.31 -10.32 -8.13
CA ALA A 90 2.52 -10.39 -8.95
C ALA A 90 2.79 -11.82 -9.43
N LYS A 91 2.66 -12.81 -8.53
CA LYS A 91 2.78 -14.23 -8.87
C LYS A 91 1.74 -14.66 -9.92
N GLU A 92 0.47 -14.27 -9.74
CA GLU A 92 -0.61 -14.56 -10.70
C GLU A 92 -0.32 -14.01 -12.11
N LEU A 93 0.22 -12.79 -12.18
CA LEU A 93 0.55 -12.11 -13.43
C LEU A 93 1.95 -12.45 -13.98
N ASN A 94 2.65 -13.42 -13.37
CA ASN A 94 4.03 -13.78 -13.71
C ASN A 94 4.98 -12.56 -13.68
N LEU A 95 4.83 -11.68 -12.68
CA LEU A 95 5.74 -10.58 -12.40
C LEU A 95 6.64 -10.95 -11.23
N GLU A 96 7.87 -10.46 -11.24
CA GLU A 96 8.77 -10.56 -10.10
C GLU A 96 8.61 -9.30 -9.23
N ALA A 97 8.23 -9.46 -7.97
CA ALA A 97 8.09 -8.37 -7.01
C ALA A 97 9.37 -8.17 -6.20
N LEU A 98 9.94 -6.98 -6.27
CA LEU A 98 11.07 -6.54 -5.46
C LEU A 98 10.54 -5.64 -4.32
N THR A 99 10.54 -6.16 -3.10
CA THR A 99 10.17 -5.36 -1.93
C THR A 99 11.32 -4.41 -1.56
N VAL A 100 11.04 -3.12 -1.49
CA VAL A 100 12.01 -2.07 -1.18
C VAL A 100 11.47 -1.22 -0.04
N PHE A 101 12.25 -1.09 1.04
CA PHE A 101 11.91 -0.18 2.13
C PHE A 101 12.46 1.21 1.86
N THR A 102 11.72 2.26 2.20
CA THR A 102 12.19 3.65 2.04
C THR A 102 13.51 3.90 2.77
N SER A 103 13.80 3.18 3.85
CA SER A 103 15.09 3.24 4.56
C SER A 103 16.27 2.78 3.70
N MET A 104 16.05 1.87 2.74
CA MET A 104 17.11 1.41 1.81
C MET A 104 17.45 2.47 0.76
N LEU A 105 16.54 3.42 0.52
CA LEU A 105 16.69 4.51 -0.44
C LEU A 105 17.05 5.84 0.25
N ALA A 106 17.24 5.83 1.56
CA ALA A 106 17.50 7.04 2.34
C ALA A 106 18.79 7.73 1.90
N GLY A 107 18.70 9.03 1.63
CA GLY A 107 19.83 9.85 1.16
C GLY A 107 20.11 9.76 -0.34
N MET A 108 19.42 8.88 -1.08
CA MET A 108 19.58 8.79 -2.54
C MET A 108 18.76 9.88 -3.25
N SER A 109 19.30 10.44 -4.31
CA SER A 109 18.56 11.28 -5.25
C SER A 109 17.64 10.46 -6.15
N ALA A 110 16.72 11.11 -6.85
CA ALA A 110 15.84 10.42 -7.81
C ALA A 110 16.62 9.71 -8.92
N GLU A 111 17.72 10.32 -9.38
CA GLU A 111 18.61 9.75 -10.40
C GLU A 111 19.36 8.50 -9.89
N GLU A 112 19.76 8.50 -8.62
CA GLU A 112 20.41 7.33 -8.00
C GLU A 112 19.43 6.18 -7.82
N ILE A 113 18.20 6.46 -7.38
CA ILE A 113 17.11 5.48 -7.29
C ILE A 113 16.79 4.94 -8.69
N THR A 114 16.71 5.79 -9.70
CA THR A 114 16.48 5.38 -11.09
C THR A 114 17.57 4.40 -11.55
N ARG A 115 18.85 4.74 -11.36
CA ARG A 115 19.98 3.85 -11.72
C ARG A 115 19.92 2.53 -10.95
N TYR A 116 19.60 2.57 -9.66
CA TYR A 116 19.45 1.38 -8.83
C TYR A 116 18.34 0.48 -9.41
N PHE A 117 17.15 1.00 -9.67
CA PHE A 117 16.04 0.22 -10.20
C PHE A 117 16.32 -0.32 -11.61
N LEU A 118 16.93 0.46 -12.48
CA LEU A 118 17.35 -0.01 -13.81
C LEU A 118 18.37 -1.15 -13.71
N SER A 119 19.33 -1.08 -12.77
CA SER A 119 20.30 -2.16 -12.54
C SER A 119 19.64 -3.45 -12.03
N GLN A 120 18.48 -3.34 -11.38
CA GLN A 120 17.65 -4.46 -10.93
C GLN A 120 16.62 -4.91 -11.98
N SER A 121 16.65 -4.36 -13.20
CA SER A 121 15.67 -4.63 -14.27
C SER A 121 14.22 -4.33 -13.87
N VAL A 122 14.00 -3.36 -12.99
CA VAL A 122 12.66 -2.88 -12.60
C VAL A 122 12.05 -2.13 -13.78
N ALA A 123 10.82 -2.46 -14.14
CA ALA A 123 10.03 -1.80 -15.19
C ALA A 123 8.83 -1.03 -14.62
N GLY A 124 8.33 -1.45 -13.46
CA GLY A 124 7.20 -0.83 -12.78
C GLY A 124 7.50 -0.55 -11.31
N VAL A 125 6.87 0.47 -10.74
CA VAL A 125 7.06 0.89 -9.34
C VAL A 125 5.70 1.13 -8.70
N ILE A 126 5.47 0.56 -7.51
CA ILE A 126 4.30 0.82 -6.68
C ILE A 126 4.76 1.54 -5.42
N ILE A 127 4.22 2.73 -5.15
CA ILE A 127 4.62 3.59 -4.05
C ILE A 127 3.48 3.70 -3.04
N TYR A 128 3.73 3.28 -1.81
CA TYR A 128 2.80 3.40 -0.69
C TYR A 128 3.20 4.56 0.22
N GLY A 129 2.20 5.33 0.66
CA GLY A 129 2.39 6.37 1.66
C GLY A 129 3.13 7.62 1.17
N LEU A 130 3.05 7.93 -0.13
CA LEU A 130 3.61 9.17 -0.69
C LEU A 130 3.05 10.39 0.03
N SER A 131 3.92 11.30 0.45
CA SER A 131 3.55 12.60 1.00
C SER A 131 3.77 13.73 -0.01
N ARG A 132 3.20 14.91 0.27
CA ARG A 132 3.40 16.11 -0.56
C ARG A 132 4.82 16.70 -0.46
N GLU A 133 5.58 16.29 0.54
CA GLU A 133 6.95 16.74 0.78
C GLU A 133 8.00 15.77 0.24
N ASP A 134 7.61 14.60 -0.26
CA ASP A 134 8.51 13.58 -0.84
C ASP A 134 8.98 13.95 -2.24
N LYS A 135 9.84 14.99 -2.33
CA LYS A 135 10.32 15.53 -3.62
C LYS A 135 11.07 14.52 -4.47
N VAL A 136 11.78 13.59 -3.83
CA VAL A 136 12.55 12.54 -4.52
C VAL A 136 11.61 11.60 -5.29
N PHE A 137 10.57 11.09 -4.63
CA PHE A 137 9.59 10.23 -5.31
C PHE A 137 8.71 11.00 -6.30
N GLN A 138 8.38 12.26 -6.04
CA GLN A 138 7.69 13.11 -7.01
C GLN A 138 8.52 13.25 -8.29
N LYS A 139 9.81 13.53 -8.16
CA LYS A 139 10.72 13.61 -9.32
C LYS A 139 10.86 12.27 -10.04
N LEU A 140 10.98 11.14 -9.32
CA LEU A 140 11.00 9.80 -9.92
C LEU A 140 9.76 9.54 -10.79
N ILE A 141 8.57 9.98 -10.33
CA ILE A 141 7.32 9.88 -11.07
C ILE A 141 7.31 10.81 -12.29
N ASP A 142 7.76 12.06 -12.13
CA ASP A 142 7.76 13.07 -13.19
C ASP A 142 8.75 12.74 -14.31
N ASP A 143 9.87 12.07 -13.99
CA ASP A 143 10.87 11.62 -14.97
C ASP A 143 10.35 10.50 -15.91
N ARG A 144 9.21 9.88 -15.59
CA ARG A 144 8.47 8.89 -16.41
C ARG A 144 9.31 7.70 -16.94
N GLN A 145 10.39 7.37 -16.25
CA GLN A 145 11.24 6.23 -16.63
C GLN A 145 10.54 4.89 -16.36
N PHE A 146 9.69 4.84 -15.33
CA PHE A 146 8.95 3.66 -14.90
C PHE A 146 7.45 3.82 -15.10
N SER A 147 6.75 2.70 -15.23
CA SER A 147 5.31 2.63 -15.03
C SER A 147 5.04 2.71 -13.53
N CYS A 148 4.35 3.76 -13.08
CA CYS A 148 4.18 4.03 -11.65
C CYS A 148 2.72 3.81 -11.20
N VAL A 149 2.54 3.19 -10.04
CA VAL A 149 1.27 3.22 -9.32
C VAL A 149 1.49 3.85 -7.95
N VAL A 150 0.65 4.81 -7.59
CA VAL A 150 0.72 5.50 -6.31
C VAL A 150 -0.54 5.17 -5.50
N ILE A 151 -0.36 4.73 -4.26
CA ILE A 151 -1.48 4.42 -3.38
C ILE A 151 -1.88 5.67 -2.59
N ASP A 152 -3.17 5.97 -2.61
CA ASP A 152 -3.81 7.05 -1.83
C ASP A 152 -3.25 8.47 -2.06
N ALA A 153 -2.55 8.68 -3.18
CA ALA A 153 -2.10 10.02 -3.58
C ALA A 153 -2.59 10.34 -5.00
N PRO A 154 -3.29 11.47 -5.22
CA PRO A 154 -3.93 11.81 -6.49
C PRO A 154 -2.90 12.31 -7.51
N VAL A 155 -1.91 11.48 -7.80
CA VAL A 155 -0.87 11.75 -8.81
C VAL A 155 -1.14 10.87 -10.01
N ILE A 156 -1.48 11.48 -11.14
CA ILE A 156 -1.86 10.79 -12.38
C ILE A 156 -1.17 11.48 -13.56
N ASN A 157 -0.57 10.69 -14.42
CA ASN A 157 -0.05 11.11 -15.73
C ASN A 157 -0.10 9.92 -16.71
N GLU A 158 0.45 10.06 -17.91
CA GLU A 158 0.43 8.99 -18.93
C GLU A 158 1.01 7.66 -18.44
N ARG A 159 1.99 7.69 -17.53
CA ARG A 159 2.67 6.50 -16.97
C ARG A 159 2.42 6.29 -15.48
N THR A 160 1.45 7.03 -14.91
CA THR A 160 1.18 6.94 -13.47
C THR A 160 -0.32 6.80 -13.21
N THR A 161 -0.69 5.75 -12.49
CA THR A 161 -2.05 5.48 -11.99
C THR A 161 -2.10 5.72 -10.48
N CYS A 162 -3.19 6.31 -10.01
CA CYS A 162 -3.53 6.36 -8.59
C CYS A 162 -4.55 5.27 -8.25
N VAL A 163 -4.28 4.47 -7.21
CA VAL A 163 -5.22 3.48 -6.65
C VAL A 163 -5.47 3.82 -5.20
N GLY A 164 -6.72 3.82 -4.76
CA GLY A 164 -7.12 4.09 -3.38
C GLY A 164 -8.63 4.14 -3.22
N ILE A 165 -9.11 4.49 -2.05
CA ILE A 165 -10.54 4.73 -1.80
C ILE A 165 -10.88 6.23 -1.96
N ASP A 166 -12.16 6.58 -1.97
CA ASP A 166 -12.59 7.96 -1.79
C ASP A 166 -12.49 8.35 -0.31
N HIS A 167 -11.33 8.87 0.10
CA HIS A 167 -11.07 9.26 1.48
C HIS A 167 -11.95 10.41 1.98
N GLU A 168 -12.37 11.31 1.09
CA GLU A 168 -13.25 12.41 1.44
C GLU A 168 -14.64 11.88 1.78
N GLN A 169 -15.21 11.06 0.90
CA GLN A 169 -16.52 10.46 1.11
C GLN A 169 -16.51 9.51 2.29
N ALA A 170 -15.49 8.67 2.43
CA ALA A 170 -15.38 7.69 3.52
C ALA A 170 -15.32 8.36 4.92
N GLN A 171 -14.55 9.45 5.04
CA GLN A 171 -14.50 10.19 6.31
C GLN A 171 -15.82 10.90 6.61
N TYR A 172 -16.46 11.47 5.60
CA TYR A 172 -17.80 12.05 5.73
C TYR A 172 -18.79 11.00 6.24
N ASP A 173 -18.82 9.81 5.62
CA ASP A 173 -19.81 8.75 5.93
C ASP A 173 -19.65 8.20 7.36
N VAL A 174 -18.43 7.88 7.79
CA VAL A 174 -18.20 7.37 9.16
C VAL A 174 -18.50 8.40 10.22
N ALA A 175 -18.16 9.66 9.98
CA ALA A 175 -18.44 10.75 10.88
C ALA A 175 -19.94 11.03 10.96
N LYS A 176 -20.65 11.09 9.81
CA LYS A 176 -22.10 11.29 9.74
C LYS A 176 -22.84 10.21 10.51
N LYS A 177 -22.51 8.93 10.28
CA LYS A 177 -23.10 7.81 11.01
C LYS A 177 -22.93 7.93 12.51
N THR A 178 -21.75 8.35 12.97
CA THR A 178 -21.44 8.48 14.40
C THR A 178 -22.12 9.68 15.03
N ILE A 179 -22.10 10.84 14.36
CA ILE A 179 -22.65 12.10 14.85
C ILE A 179 -24.18 12.04 14.96
N LEU A 180 -24.85 11.50 13.93
CA LEU A 180 -26.32 11.41 13.91
C LEU A 180 -26.83 10.36 14.91
N GLY A 181 -26.06 9.31 15.19
CA GLY A 181 -26.45 8.28 16.17
C GLY A 181 -26.62 8.80 17.58
N ASP A 182 -25.89 9.87 17.95
CA ASP A 182 -25.88 10.46 19.29
C ASP A 182 -26.24 11.97 19.30
N ASN A 183 -26.78 12.49 18.20
CA ASN A 183 -27.20 13.89 18.01
C ASN A 183 -26.13 14.93 18.44
N CYS A 184 -24.88 14.68 18.09
CA CYS A 184 -23.72 15.50 18.47
C CYS A 184 -23.67 16.82 17.68
N LYS A 185 -23.18 17.90 18.31
CA LYS A 185 -23.02 19.23 17.69
C LYS A 185 -21.60 19.78 17.80
N ARG A 186 -20.86 19.41 18.82
CA ARG A 186 -19.50 19.91 19.08
C ARG A 186 -18.48 18.81 18.82
N VAL A 187 -17.76 18.92 17.73
CA VAL A 187 -16.83 17.90 17.25
C VAL A 187 -15.38 18.24 17.64
N LEU A 188 -14.64 17.26 18.15
CA LEU A 188 -13.18 17.26 18.15
C LEU A 188 -12.73 16.38 16.98
N TYR A 189 -12.12 16.99 15.95
CA TYR A 189 -11.52 16.26 14.85
C TYR A 189 -10.00 16.13 15.02
N ILE A 190 -9.50 14.91 15.11
CA ILE A 190 -8.07 14.61 15.25
C ILE A 190 -7.55 14.16 13.87
N ALA A 191 -6.80 15.07 13.23
CA ALA A 191 -6.31 14.91 11.86
C ALA A 191 -4.98 14.12 11.80
N GLY A 192 -4.65 13.57 10.64
CA GLY A 192 -3.37 12.94 10.35
C GLY A 192 -2.21 13.94 10.22
N LYS A 193 -1.12 13.51 9.55
CA LYS A 193 0.05 14.36 9.25
C LYS A 193 -0.32 15.47 8.28
N LYS A 194 0.23 16.67 8.48
CA LYS A 194 -0.09 17.87 7.68
C LYS A 194 0.25 17.71 6.18
N ASP A 195 1.31 17.01 5.87
CA ASP A 195 1.81 16.78 4.51
C ASP A 195 1.15 15.62 3.77
N GLY A 196 0.34 14.78 4.48
CA GLY A 196 -0.33 13.63 3.91
C GLY A 196 -1.46 14.01 2.93
N TYR A 197 -1.51 13.37 1.77
CA TYR A 197 -2.61 13.52 0.81
C TYR A 197 -3.94 13.10 1.45
N VAL A 198 -3.99 11.93 2.08
CA VAL A 198 -5.18 11.40 2.76
C VAL A 198 -5.67 12.32 3.88
N THR A 199 -4.77 12.99 4.60
CA THR A 199 -5.13 13.93 5.66
C THR A 199 -5.97 15.09 5.12
N LYS A 200 -5.57 15.65 3.96
CA LYS A 200 -6.29 16.73 3.30
C LYS A 200 -7.68 16.27 2.85
N GLN A 201 -7.76 15.12 2.21
CA GLN A 201 -9.03 14.56 1.71
C GLN A 201 -9.98 14.24 2.87
N ARG A 202 -9.52 13.54 3.92
CA ARG A 202 -10.32 13.23 5.11
C ARG A 202 -10.80 14.50 5.81
N LEU A 203 -9.93 15.52 5.93
CA LEU A 203 -10.34 16.82 6.50
C LEU A 203 -11.40 17.53 5.65
N ASN A 204 -11.35 17.44 4.32
CA ASN A 204 -12.38 18.01 3.44
C ASN A 204 -13.73 17.33 3.68
N GLY A 205 -13.78 15.99 3.81
CA GLY A 205 -15.00 15.26 4.16
C GLY A 205 -15.62 15.75 5.48
N MET A 206 -14.77 15.96 6.49
CA MET A 206 -15.21 16.52 7.78
C MET A 206 -15.73 17.97 7.65
N LYS A 207 -15.06 18.82 6.88
CA LYS A 207 -15.50 20.19 6.64
C LYS A 207 -16.87 20.24 5.94
N ARG A 208 -17.06 19.40 4.92
CA ARG A 208 -18.34 19.28 4.20
C ARG A 208 -19.46 18.88 5.16
N LEU A 209 -19.22 17.86 6.00
CA LEU A 209 -20.20 17.42 7.00
C LEU A 209 -20.48 18.51 8.04
N ALA A 210 -19.45 19.22 8.49
CA ALA A 210 -19.60 20.29 9.48
C ALA A 210 -20.45 21.45 8.94
N GLN A 211 -20.31 21.79 7.67
CA GLN A 211 -21.16 22.79 7.00
C GLN A 211 -22.61 22.30 6.87
N GLU A 212 -22.80 21.06 6.38
CA GLU A 212 -24.14 20.48 6.17
C GLU A 212 -24.96 20.42 7.47
N LEU A 213 -24.35 20.01 8.57
CA LEU A 213 -25.02 19.80 9.85
C LEU A 213 -24.85 20.98 10.85
N SER A 214 -24.24 22.09 10.41
CA SER A 214 -23.93 23.27 11.23
C SER A 214 -23.19 22.90 12.52
N LEU A 215 -22.11 22.07 12.40
CA LEU A 215 -21.34 21.59 13.54
C LEU A 215 -20.25 22.58 13.96
N SER A 216 -20.03 22.71 15.25
CA SER A 216 -18.85 23.38 15.81
C SER A 216 -17.67 22.40 15.83
N MET A 217 -16.69 22.58 14.96
CA MET A 217 -15.56 21.65 14.82
C MET A 217 -14.24 22.28 15.27
N LEU A 218 -13.55 21.59 16.21
CA LEU A 218 -12.19 21.89 16.60
C LEU A 218 -11.24 20.87 15.96
N VAL A 219 -10.31 21.33 15.11
CA VAL A 219 -9.31 20.47 14.45
C VAL A 219 -7.99 20.50 15.20
N ARG A 220 -7.39 19.33 15.44
CA ARG A 220 -6.05 19.17 16.04
C ARG A 220 -5.23 18.13 15.26
N PRO A 221 -3.91 18.35 15.03
CA PRO A 221 -3.04 17.40 14.38
C PRO A 221 -2.64 16.28 15.34
N GLY A 222 -3.08 15.05 15.08
CA GLY A 222 -2.71 13.85 15.82
C GLY A 222 -1.59 13.04 15.16
N ASN A 223 -1.20 13.39 13.91
CA ASN A 223 -0.07 12.81 13.19
C ASN A 223 -0.09 11.27 13.07
N PHE A 224 -1.27 10.66 13.07
CA PHE A 224 -1.48 9.20 13.10
C PHE A 224 -0.88 8.52 14.34
N SER A 225 -0.70 9.26 15.44
CA SER A 225 -0.13 8.77 16.70
C SER A 225 -1.23 8.56 17.75
N GLU A 226 -1.25 7.37 18.35
CA GLU A 226 -2.14 7.03 19.46
C GLU A 226 -1.91 7.96 20.64
N LEU A 227 -0.64 8.13 21.06
CA LEU A 227 -0.26 8.96 22.19
C LEU A 227 -0.64 10.44 21.97
N ALA A 228 -0.42 10.97 20.76
CA ALA A 228 -0.80 12.34 20.44
C ALA A 228 -2.33 12.51 20.52
N ALA A 229 -3.10 11.57 19.98
CA ALA A 229 -4.55 11.60 20.02
C ALA A 229 -5.08 11.49 21.47
N ARG A 230 -4.47 10.62 22.30
CA ARG A 230 -4.78 10.53 23.73
C ARG A 230 -4.58 11.87 24.43
N ASN A 231 -3.43 12.51 24.27
CA ASN A 231 -3.11 13.79 24.90
C ASN A 231 -4.03 14.93 24.42
N ILE A 232 -4.38 14.96 23.13
CA ILE A 232 -5.34 15.92 22.56
C ILE A 232 -6.72 15.71 23.19
N THR A 233 -7.15 14.47 23.32
CA THR A 233 -8.47 14.13 23.89
C THR A 233 -8.55 14.52 25.36
N LEU A 234 -7.56 14.18 26.18
CA LEU A 234 -7.47 14.61 27.58
C LEU A 234 -7.64 16.13 27.72
N LYS A 235 -7.05 16.89 26.81
CA LYS A 235 -7.06 18.37 26.87
C LYS A 235 -8.37 18.98 26.38
N TYR A 236 -9.01 18.44 25.37
CA TYR A 236 -10.07 19.13 24.63
C TYR A 236 -11.45 18.47 24.66
N ALA A 237 -11.57 17.19 25.06
CA ALA A 237 -12.83 16.44 24.91
C ALA A 237 -13.93 16.84 25.91
N LYS A 238 -13.60 17.44 27.06
CA LYS A 238 -14.60 17.80 28.08
C LYS A 238 -15.80 18.59 27.55
N ASN A 239 -15.55 19.54 26.64
CA ASN A 239 -16.55 20.41 26.05
C ASN A 239 -16.93 19.96 24.60
N LYS A 240 -16.77 18.68 24.27
CA LYS A 240 -17.12 18.11 22.98
C LYS A 240 -18.12 16.98 23.15
N ASP A 241 -18.92 16.79 22.11
CA ASP A 241 -19.96 15.75 22.12
C ASP A 241 -19.46 14.45 21.45
N VAL A 242 -18.48 14.57 20.55
CA VAL A 242 -17.92 13.46 19.77
C VAL A 242 -16.44 13.70 19.45
N VAL A 243 -15.67 12.62 19.33
CA VAL A 243 -14.30 12.63 18.82
C VAL A 243 -14.24 11.86 17.49
N VAL A 244 -13.84 12.54 16.43
CA VAL A 244 -13.66 11.94 15.10
C VAL A 244 -12.18 11.91 14.78
N CYS A 245 -11.65 10.72 14.51
CA CYS A 245 -10.24 10.51 14.24
C CYS A 245 -10.00 10.12 12.78
N ALA A 246 -8.91 10.63 12.21
CA ALA A 246 -8.50 10.28 10.85
C ALA A 246 -7.76 8.93 10.75
N SER A 247 -7.66 8.16 11.84
CA SER A 247 -7.20 6.76 11.82
C SER A 247 -7.72 6.00 13.04
N ASP A 248 -7.73 4.69 12.97
CA ASP A 248 -8.13 3.82 14.08
C ASP A 248 -7.16 3.90 15.25
N LEU A 249 -5.87 3.97 14.97
CA LEU A 249 -4.86 4.10 16.02
C LEU A 249 -5.09 5.36 16.87
N MET A 250 -5.44 6.49 16.23
CA MET A 250 -5.81 7.70 16.93
C MET A 250 -7.14 7.56 17.66
N ALA A 251 -8.11 6.83 17.11
CA ALA A 251 -9.39 6.55 17.77
C ALA A 251 -9.22 5.72 19.05
N ILE A 252 -8.31 4.74 19.03
CA ILE A 252 -7.93 3.96 20.22
C ILE A 252 -7.37 4.87 21.31
N GLY A 253 -6.40 5.73 20.96
CA GLY A 253 -5.84 6.69 21.92
C GLY A 253 -6.88 7.67 22.48
N ALA A 254 -7.80 8.14 21.64
CA ALA A 254 -8.89 9.00 22.08
C ALA A 254 -9.86 8.27 23.01
N MET A 255 -10.24 7.03 22.71
CA MET A 255 -11.12 6.22 23.54
C MET A 255 -10.48 5.92 24.90
N ASN A 256 -9.20 5.54 24.94
CA ASN A 256 -8.46 5.31 26.18
C ASN A 256 -8.46 6.58 27.06
N ALA A 257 -8.25 7.77 26.48
CA ALA A 257 -8.32 9.03 27.20
C ALA A 257 -9.71 9.30 27.79
N LEU A 258 -10.78 8.99 27.05
CA LEU A 258 -12.16 9.16 27.54
C LEU A 258 -12.49 8.20 28.69
N ILE A 259 -12.00 6.96 28.63
CA ILE A 259 -12.13 5.95 29.70
C ILE A 259 -11.39 6.45 30.95
N ASP A 260 -10.14 6.91 30.82
CA ASP A 260 -9.36 7.44 31.95
C ASP A 260 -10.01 8.67 32.62
N MET A 261 -10.75 9.47 31.84
CA MET A 261 -11.47 10.65 32.36
C MET A 261 -12.86 10.31 32.93
N ASP A 262 -13.30 9.06 32.82
CA ASP A 262 -14.68 8.63 33.11
C ASP A 262 -15.74 9.47 32.37
N ILE A 263 -15.49 9.77 31.11
CA ILE A 263 -16.38 10.54 30.23
C ILE A 263 -16.82 9.67 29.07
N PHE A 264 -18.12 9.47 28.88
CA PHE A 264 -18.64 8.84 27.69
C PHE A 264 -18.80 9.87 26.55
N ARG A 265 -18.15 9.60 25.42
CA ARG A 265 -18.36 10.28 24.13
C ARG A 265 -18.22 9.26 23.01
N PRO A 266 -19.05 9.33 21.95
CA PRO A 266 -18.84 8.50 20.78
C PRO A 266 -17.51 8.85 20.09
N VAL A 267 -16.84 7.83 19.60
CA VAL A 267 -15.58 7.95 18.84
C VAL A 267 -15.73 7.20 17.54
N CYS A 268 -15.16 7.71 16.46
CA CYS A 268 -14.95 6.93 15.25
C CYS A 268 -13.54 7.07 14.71
N GLY A 269 -13.11 6.01 14.02
CA GLY A 269 -11.80 5.89 13.40
C GLY A 269 -11.87 5.76 11.89
N PHE A 270 -10.76 5.29 11.33
CA PHE A 270 -10.56 5.07 9.91
C PHE A 270 -9.47 4.00 9.76
N ASP A 271 -9.61 3.03 8.88
CA ASP A 271 -8.72 1.97 8.42
C ASP A 271 -9.32 0.56 8.59
N GLY A 272 -10.11 0.30 9.65
CA GLY A 272 -10.74 -1.00 9.91
C GLY A 272 -9.76 -2.04 10.46
N ILE A 273 -8.80 -1.62 11.32
CA ILE A 273 -7.81 -2.53 11.90
C ILE A 273 -8.42 -3.41 12.99
N THR A 274 -7.96 -4.66 13.12
CA THR A 274 -8.46 -5.62 14.10
C THR A 274 -8.31 -5.15 15.55
N LEU A 275 -7.27 -4.33 15.82
CA LEU A 275 -7.01 -3.78 17.14
C LEU A 275 -8.19 -2.99 17.73
N MET A 276 -9.04 -2.41 16.86
CA MET A 276 -10.27 -1.71 17.27
C MET A 276 -11.24 -2.60 18.06
N GLY A 277 -11.25 -3.90 17.80
CA GLY A 277 -12.14 -4.85 18.49
C GLY A 277 -11.66 -5.19 19.91
N TYR A 278 -10.42 -4.90 20.28
CA TYR A 278 -9.88 -5.12 21.62
C TYR A 278 -10.09 -3.92 22.56
N VAL A 279 -10.52 -2.77 22.03
CA VAL A 279 -10.86 -1.62 22.86
C VAL A 279 -12.23 -1.85 23.49
N GLY A 280 -12.37 -1.66 24.79
CA GLY A 280 -13.55 -2.03 25.58
C GLY A 280 -14.86 -1.32 25.20
N LYS A 281 -14.85 -0.37 24.28
CA LYS A 281 -16.01 0.33 23.72
C LYS A 281 -16.02 0.21 22.20
N GLN A 282 -17.19 -0.05 21.64
CA GLN A 282 -17.35 -0.18 20.20
C GLN A 282 -17.30 1.18 19.50
N MET A 283 -16.54 1.24 18.41
CA MET A 283 -16.39 2.44 17.59
C MET A 283 -16.72 2.13 16.13
N ASN A 284 -17.34 3.09 15.44
CA ASN A 284 -17.45 3.02 13.99
C ASN A 284 -16.08 3.26 13.36
N THR A 285 -15.77 2.54 12.30
CA THR A 285 -14.57 2.78 11.50
C THR A 285 -14.85 2.57 10.01
N VAL A 286 -14.07 3.23 9.15
CA VAL A 286 -14.00 2.92 7.73
C VAL A 286 -13.13 1.69 7.55
N LYS A 287 -13.70 0.62 7.02
CA LYS A 287 -12.92 -0.57 6.64
C LYS A 287 -12.42 -0.42 5.21
N GLN A 288 -11.12 -0.49 5.06
CA GLN A 288 -10.41 -0.59 3.78
C GLN A 288 -9.96 -2.02 3.54
N ASP A 289 -10.02 -2.46 2.29
CA ASP A 289 -9.45 -3.74 1.88
C ASP A 289 -8.04 -3.50 1.30
N PHE A 290 -7.06 -3.43 2.18
CA PHE A 290 -5.67 -3.16 1.82
C PHE A 290 -5.06 -4.24 0.92
N TYR A 291 -5.48 -5.50 1.08
CA TYR A 291 -5.07 -6.58 0.21
C TYR A 291 -5.55 -6.35 -1.23
N SER A 292 -6.86 -6.08 -1.41
CA SER A 292 -7.43 -5.83 -2.73
C SER A 292 -6.92 -4.54 -3.36
N ILE A 293 -6.66 -3.47 -2.58
CA ILE A 293 -6.04 -2.23 -3.06
C ILE A 293 -4.66 -2.52 -3.64
N SER A 294 -3.84 -3.29 -2.93
CA SER A 294 -2.49 -3.65 -3.36
C SER A 294 -2.49 -4.59 -4.56
N SER A 295 -3.36 -5.59 -4.56
CA SER A 295 -3.60 -6.49 -5.69
C SER A 295 -3.96 -5.68 -6.95
N ARG A 296 -4.90 -4.73 -6.81
CA ARG A 296 -5.29 -3.82 -7.90
C ARG A 296 -4.12 -2.96 -8.38
N ALA A 297 -3.26 -2.50 -7.48
CA ALA A 297 -2.08 -1.73 -7.86
C ALA A 297 -1.13 -2.52 -8.77
N VAL A 298 -0.95 -3.81 -8.53
CA VAL A 298 -0.14 -4.68 -9.40
C VAL A 298 -0.80 -4.88 -10.75
N GLU A 299 -2.12 -5.03 -10.83
CA GLU A 299 -2.84 -5.06 -12.11
C GLU A 299 -2.64 -3.76 -12.89
N GLU A 300 -2.73 -2.62 -12.23
CA GLU A 300 -2.58 -1.32 -12.87
C GLU A 300 -1.13 -1.06 -13.33
N VAL A 301 -0.12 -1.47 -12.55
CA VAL A 301 1.27 -1.32 -13.01
C VAL A 301 1.55 -2.22 -14.21
N LYS A 302 1.00 -3.44 -14.25
CA LYS A 302 1.11 -4.33 -15.43
C LYS A 302 0.45 -3.69 -16.65
N ARG A 303 -0.76 -3.16 -16.51
CA ARG A 303 -1.49 -2.46 -17.56
C ARG A 303 -0.69 -1.27 -18.14
N LEU A 304 -0.06 -0.46 -17.26
CA LEU A 304 0.82 0.63 -17.67
C LEU A 304 2.08 0.11 -18.39
N MET A 305 2.65 -1.01 -17.95
CA MET A 305 3.80 -1.64 -18.61
C MET A 305 3.42 -2.17 -20.00
N ASP A 306 2.16 -2.57 -20.23
CA ASP A 306 1.61 -2.99 -21.51
C ASP A 306 1.27 -1.81 -22.44
N GLY A 307 1.52 -0.55 -22.00
CA GLY A 307 1.40 0.66 -22.82
C GLY A 307 0.08 1.42 -22.67
N GLU A 308 -0.77 1.04 -21.73
CA GLU A 308 -1.99 1.80 -21.44
C GLU A 308 -1.69 3.06 -20.62
N ALA A 309 -2.57 4.07 -20.74
CA ALA A 309 -2.40 5.34 -20.02
C ALA A 309 -2.80 5.23 -18.54
N GLY A 310 -2.20 6.10 -17.70
CA GLY A 310 -2.54 6.21 -16.29
C GLY A 310 -3.97 6.70 -16.06
N ARG A 311 -4.52 6.30 -14.91
CA ARG A 311 -5.90 6.65 -14.51
C ARG A 311 -6.07 6.68 -13.00
N GLN A 312 -7.22 7.17 -12.55
CA GLN A 312 -7.64 7.01 -11.17
C GLN A 312 -8.47 5.73 -11.03
N VAL A 313 -8.15 4.92 -10.03
CA VAL A 313 -8.92 3.75 -9.64
C VAL A 313 -9.41 3.94 -8.21
N VAL A 314 -10.74 3.99 -8.06
CA VAL A 314 -11.38 4.14 -6.74
C VAL A 314 -11.91 2.79 -6.29
N MET A 315 -11.37 2.29 -5.19
CA MET A 315 -11.77 1.04 -4.55
C MET A 315 -12.93 1.28 -3.57
N PRO A 316 -13.79 0.30 -3.35
CA PRO A 316 -14.87 0.43 -2.39
C PRO A 316 -14.36 0.50 -0.94
N HIS A 317 -15.16 1.13 -0.07
CA HIS A 317 -15.00 1.09 1.37
C HIS A 317 -16.32 0.72 2.04
N SER A 318 -16.27 0.34 3.31
CA SER A 318 -17.46 0.09 4.11
C SER A 318 -17.29 0.66 5.52
N ILE A 319 -18.43 0.92 6.21
CA ILE A 319 -18.42 1.38 7.60
C ILE A 319 -18.84 0.22 8.48
N VAL A 320 -17.95 -0.16 9.38
CA VAL A 320 -18.13 -1.28 10.29
C VAL A 320 -18.00 -0.84 11.76
N LYS A 321 -18.55 -1.66 12.66
CA LYS A 321 -18.17 -1.69 14.07
C LYS A 321 -17.42 -2.98 14.31
N MET A 322 -16.19 -2.88 14.84
CA MET A 322 -15.40 -4.07 15.15
C MET A 322 -15.83 -4.64 16.50
N TYR A 323 -16.08 -5.94 16.54
CA TYR A 323 -16.40 -6.67 17.76
C TYR A 323 -15.29 -7.68 18.05
N TYR A 324 -15.02 -7.94 19.32
CA TYR A 324 -14.05 -8.96 19.73
C TYR A 324 -14.30 -10.33 19.07
N LYS A 325 -15.55 -10.74 18.99
CA LYS A 325 -15.96 -12.00 18.32
C LYS A 325 -15.61 -12.06 16.82
N ASP A 326 -15.41 -10.92 16.17
CA ASP A 326 -15.10 -10.86 14.73
C ASP A 326 -13.58 -11.02 14.48
N ILE A 327 -12.79 -10.99 15.57
CA ILE A 327 -11.32 -11.08 15.53
C ILE A 327 -10.85 -12.54 15.67
N ILE A 328 -11.57 -13.34 16.45
CA ILE A 328 -11.21 -14.73 16.79
C ILE A 328 -11.78 -15.78 15.83
N ARG A 329 -12.20 -15.34 14.65
CA ARG A 329 -12.69 -16.25 13.60
C ARG A 329 -11.58 -16.70 12.67
#